data_bf0ac275b4c6fa92b52e174b5ee1cafa
#
_entry.id   bf0ac275b4c6fa92b52e174b5ee1cafa
#
_cell.length_a   1.000
_cell.length_b   1.000
_cell.length_c   1.000
_cell.angle_alpha   90.00
_cell.angle_beta   90.00
_cell.angle_gamma   90.00
#
_symmetry.space_group_name_H-M   'P 1'
#
loop_
_entity.id
_entity.type
_entity.pdbx_description
1 polymer ?
#
loop_
_entity_poly.entity_id
_entity_poly.type
_entity_poly.pdbx_seq_one_letter_code
_entity_poly.pdbx_strand_id
1 'polypeptide(L)'
;MCNLAEIKKIYMTPFAILSLIIIYFGILFVISHYVSKKSSDNDTFFKANKNSKWYLVAFGMIGTALSGVTFISVPGEVGNPDLQFKYFQFVLGNAIGFIIIAKVLLPLYYRMNLTSIYGYIEQRLGIVSYKTAASIFLISRTIGSAFRLYLVVIVLQRYVFDFYKIPFALTVLISLALIFAYTYRGGLKTIIITDTLQTFFLVSSVFLTIIFICKSLDFNSFQAFEAVKNSNYSKIFFFDD
;
A
#
# COMPACT_ATOMS: atom_id res chain seq x y z
N MET A 1 26.02 21.02 15.65
CA MET A 1 26.04 20.86 14.18
C MET A 1 26.55 19.47 13.92
N CYS A 2 25.62 18.53 13.68
CA CYS A 2 25.96 17.14 13.38
C CYS A 2 26.53 17.10 11.94
N ASN A 3 27.72 16.53 11.80
CA ASN A 3 28.44 16.48 10.54
C ASN A 3 27.78 15.42 9.64
N LEU A 4 26.81 15.84 8.82
CA LEU A 4 26.07 15.01 7.85
C LEU A 4 26.99 14.42 6.75
N ALA A 5 28.28 14.74 6.76
CA ALA A 5 29.26 14.30 5.77
C ALA A 5 29.77 12.86 5.96
N GLU A 6 29.53 12.23 7.11
CA GLU A 6 30.02 10.87 7.42
C GLU A 6 28.97 9.76 7.31
N ILE A 7 27.76 10.04 6.87
CA ILE A 7 26.84 8.96 6.48
C ILE A 7 27.45 8.32 5.25
N LYS A 8 28.21 7.24 5.47
CA LYS A 8 28.75 6.37 4.41
C LYS A 8 27.60 6.04 3.49
N LYS A 9 27.53 6.70 2.33
CA LYS A 9 26.50 6.50 1.33
C LYS A 9 26.56 5.03 0.89
N ILE A 10 25.80 4.18 1.52
CA ILE A 10 25.61 2.80 1.10
C ILE A 10 24.72 2.87 -0.16
N TYR A 11 25.32 3.14 -1.28
CA TYR A 11 24.66 2.99 -2.56
C TYR A 11 24.54 1.50 -2.84
N MET A 12 23.34 0.97 -2.77
CA MET A 12 23.07 -0.34 -3.32
C MET A 12 23.36 -0.28 -4.84
N THR A 13 24.13 -1.24 -5.33
CA THR A 13 24.36 -1.34 -6.77
C THR A 13 23.03 -1.64 -7.49
N PRO A 14 22.83 -1.13 -8.73
CA PRO A 14 21.62 -1.43 -9.52
C PRO A 14 21.36 -2.94 -9.63
N PHE A 15 22.43 -3.71 -9.71
CA PHE A 15 22.36 -5.18 -9.73
C PHE A 15 21.80 -5.77 -8.43
N ALA A 16 22.19 -5.25 -7.26
CA ALA A 16 21.66 -5.70 -5.97
C ALA A 16 20.17 -5.38 -5.83
N ILE A 17 19.75 -4.19 -6.27
CA ILE A 17 18.32 -3.81 -6.28
C ILE A 17 17.54 -4.73 -7.21
N LEU A 18 18.03 -4.97 -8.43
CA LEU A 18 17.39 -5.86 -9.40
C LEU A 18 17.28 -7.30 -8.85
N SER A 19 18.32 -7.81 -8.20
CA SER A 19 18.31 -9.15 -7.59
C SER A 19 17.24 -9.25 -6.49
N LEU A 20 17.10 -8.25 -5.64
CA LEU A 20 16.04 -8.22 -4.62
C LEU A 20 14.65 -8.21 -5.24
N ILE A 21 14.44 -7.44 -6.31
CA ILE A 21 13.17 -7.40 -7.05
C ILE A 21 12.86 -8.77 -7.64
N ILE A 22 13.83 -9.42 -8.29
CA ILE A 22 13.64 -10.75 -8.88
C ILE A 22 13.31 -11.79 -7.79
N ILE A 23 14.02 -11.77 -6.67
CA ILE A 23 13.73 -12.65 -5.52
C ILE A 23 12.32 -12.41 -5.00
N TYR A 24 11.93 -11.16 -4.82
CA TYR A 24 10.60 -10.80 -4.34
C TYR A 24 9.49 -11.29 -5.30
N PHE A 25 9.61 -11.03 -6.59
CA PHE A 25 8.66 -11.55 -7.58
C PHE A 25 8.66 -13.07 -7.64
N GLY A 26 9.83 -13.70 -7.51
CA GLY A 26 9.96 -15.17 -7.41
C GLY A 26 9.11 -15.71 -6.24
N ILE A 27 9.18 -15.10 -5.07
CA ILE A 27 8.34 -15.45 -3.91
C ILE A 27 6.85 -15.28 -4.24
N LEU A 28 6.46 -14.16 -4.87
CA LEU A 28 5.07 -13.92 -5.27
C LEU A 28 4.56 -14.97 -6.27
N PHE A 29 5.37 -15.36 -7.25
CA PHE A 29 5.02 -16.41 -8.21
C PHE A 29 4.87 -17.77 -7.54
N VAL A 30 5.76 -18.12 -6.63
CA VAL A 30 5.69 -19.38 -5.85
C VAL A 30 4.39 -19.40 -5.03
N ILE A 31 4.08 -18.33 -4.30
CA ILE A 31 2.83 -18.22 -3.54
C ILE A 31 1.61 -18.33 -4.48
N SER A 32 1.61 -17.58 -5.59
CA SER A 32 0.53 -17.63 -6.58
C SER A 32 0.31 -19.05 -7.11
N HIS A 33 1.38 -19.77 -7.43
CA HIS A 33 1.29 -21.13 -7.93
C HIS A 33 0.68 -22.09 -6.92
N TYR A 34 1.14 -22.06 -5.67
CA TYR A 34 0.63 -22.97 -4.62
C TYR A 34 -0.82 -22.66 -4.23
N VAL A 35 -1.19 -21.39 -4.19
CA VAL A 35 -2.56 -20.95 -3.85
C VAL A 35 -3.53 -21.27 -4.99
N SER A 36 -3.11 -21.04 -6.25
CA SER A 36 -3.90 -21.29 -7.46
C SER A 36 -4.24 -22.77 -7.64
N LYS A 37 -3.34 -23.68 -7.27
CA LYS A 37 -3.55 -25.15 -7.40
C LYS A 37 -4.77 -25.65 -6.62
N LYS A 38 -5.24 -24.90 -5.60
CA LYS A 38 -6.42 -25.22 -4.77
C LYS A 38 -7.70 -24.46 -5.19
N SER A 39 -7.66 -23.70 -6.28
CA SER A 39 -8.68 -22.72 -6.63
C SER A 39 -9.16 -22.94 -8.06
N SER A 40 -10.05 -23.91 -8.27
CA SER A 40 -10.57 -24.26 -9.61
C SER A 40 -11.97 -23.68 -9.92
N ASP A 41 -12.59 -22.94 -8.99
CA ASP A 41 -13.96 -22.44 -9.12
C ASP A 41 -14.03 -20.90 -9.12
N ASN A 42 -15.00 -20.35 -9.87
CA ASN A 42 -15.20 -18.90 -9.97
C ASN A 42 -15.48 -18.24 -8.62
N ASP A 43 -16.20 -18.90 -7.71
CA ASP A 43 -16.45 -18.37 -6.36
C ASP A 43 -15.16 -18.29 -5.53
N THR A 44 -14.25 -19.22 -5.71
CA THR A 44 -12.92 -19.17 -5.09
C THR A 44 -12.09 -18.05 -5.66
N PHE A 45 -12.18 -17.80 -6.97
CA PHE A 45 -11.41 -16.74 -7.65
C PHE A 45 -11.84 -15.35 -7.19
N PHE A 46 -13.16 -15.06 -7.18
CA PHE A 46 -13.68 -13.72 -6.90
C PHE A 46 -14.01 -13.47 -5.42
N LYS A 47 -14.31 -14.50 -4.62
CA LYS A 47 -14.79 -14.36 -3.23
C LYS A 47 -13.92 -15.10 -2.22
N ALA A 48 -12.86 -15.80 -2.64
CA ALA A 48 -12.04 -16.70 -1.80
C ALA A 48 -12.91 -17.68 -0.97
N ASN A 49 -14.07 -18.11 -1.51
CA ASN A 49 -15.10 -18.95 -0.86
C ASN A 49 -15.59 -18.41 0.50
N LYS A 50 -15.42 -17.12 0.81
CA LYS A 50 -15.69 -16.50 2.11
C LYS A 50 -15.00 -17.20 3.32
N ASN A 51 -13.93 -18.00 3.05
CA ASN A 51 -13.21 -18.82 4.03
C ASN A 51 -11.87 -18.25 4.45
N SER A 52 -11.58 -16.99 4.11
CA SER A 52 -10.34 -16.34 4.55
C SER A 52 -10.39 -16.07 6.04
N LYS A 53 -9.31 -16.38 6.76
CA LYS A 53 -9.20 -16.11 8.18
C LYS A 53 -9.24 -14.61 8.42
N TRP A 54 -10.08 -14.16 9.37
CA TRP A 54 -10.33 -12.73 9.61
C TRP A 54 -9.07 -11.91 9.86
N TYR A 55 -8.08 -12.47 10.56
CA TYR A 55 -6.83 -11.77 10.87
C TYR A 55 -5.94 -11.56 9.63
N LEU A 56 -5.94 -12.49 8.66
CA LEU A 56 -5.23 -12.32 7.39
C LEU A 56 -5.87 -11.21 6.56
N VAL A 57 -7.21 -11.17 6.51
CA VAL A 57 -7.94 -10.13 5.81
C VAL A 57 -7.71 -8.77 6.47
N ALA A 58 -7.80 -8.68 7.79
CA ALA A 58 -7.58 -7.45 8.54
C ALA A 58 -6.15 -6.91 8.33
N PHE A 59 -5.14 -7.80 8.43
CA PHE A 59 -3.75 -7.42 8.23
C PHE A 59 -3.46 -7.02 6.77
N GLY A 60 -4.02 -7.74 5.80
CA GLY A 60 -3.93 -7.36 4.38
C GLY A 60 -4.62 -6.03 4.07
N MET A 61 -5.76 -5.72 4.73
CA MET A 61 -6.41 -4.41 4.59
C MET A 61 -5.54 -3.25 5.09
N ILE A 62 -4.77 -3.44 6.15
CA ILE A 62 -3.78 -2.45 6.61
C ILE A 62 -2.76 -2.18 5.48
N GLY A 63 -2.25 -3.23 4.83
CA GLY A 63 -1.32 -3.10 3.71
C GLY A 63 -1.91 -2.44 2.47
N THR A 64 -3.22 -2.61 2.25
CA THR A 64 -3.92 -1.91 1.16
C THR A 64 -4.06 -0.40 1.46
N ALA A 65 -4.22 -0.03 2.73
CA ALA A 65 -4.28 1.37 3.18
C ALA A 65 -2.87 2.02 3.21
N LEU A 66 -1.86 1.25 3.63
CA LEU A 66 -0.46 1.66 3.67
C LEU A 66 0.23 1.23 2.37
N SER A 67 0.71 2.17 1.58
CA SER A 67 1.47 1.87 0.35
C SER A 67 2.96 2.22 0.53
N GLY A 68 3.83 1.66 -0.31
CA GLY A 68 5.23 2.05 -0.37
C GLY A 68 5.41 3.54 -0.69
N VAL A 69 4.47 4.12 -1.44
CA VAL A 69 4.42 5.57 -1.70
C VAL A 69 4.20 6.33 -0.39
N THR A 70 3.23 5.91 0.42
CA THR A 70 2.95 6.51 1.73
C THR A 70 4.17 6.44 2.66
N PHE A 71 4.91 5.32 2.62
CA PHE A 71 6.14 5.15 3.41
C PHE A 71 7.22 6.20 3.10
N ILE A 72 7.29 6.67 1.86
CA ILE A 72 8.26 7.68 1.42
C ILE A 72 7.69 9.09 1.55
N SER A 73 6.43 9.31 1.13
CA SER A 73 5.84 10.65 1.04
C SER A 73 5.52 11.26 2.40
N VAL A 74 4.96 10.47 3.33
CA VAL A 74 4.53 11.01 4.64
C VAL A 74 5.69 11.58 5.47
N PRO A 75 6.85 10.90 5.61
CA PRO A 75 8.00 11.53 6.26
C PRO A 75 8.49 12.79 5.55
N GLY A 76 8.39 12.84 4.21
CA GLY A 76 8.71 14.03 3.42
C GLY A 76 7.76 15.19 3.70
N GLU A 77 6.48 14.92 3.87
CA GLU A 77 5.46 15.92 4.24
C GLU A 77 5.70 16.47 5.66
N VAL A 78 6.03 15.60 6.62
CA VAL A 78 6.36 16.03 8.00
C VAL A 78 7.54 16.99 8.03
N GLY A 79 8.50 16.84 7.12
CA GLY A 79 9.64 17.75 6.98
C GLY A 79 9.28 19.12 6.38
N ASN A 80 8.04 19.32 5.90
CA ASN A 80 7.57 20.60 5.41
C ASN A 80 6.94 21.40 6.56
N PRO A 81 7.39 22.65 6.82
CA PRO A 81 6.87 23.50 7.90
C PRO A 81 5.35 23.73 7.84
N ASP A 82 4.78 23.76 6.64
CA ASP A 82 3.35 24.03 6.42
C ASP A 82 2.47 22.78 6.61
N LEU A 83 3.04 21.59 6.48
CA LEU A 83 2.29 20.33 6.54
C LEU A 83 2.51 19.56 7.84
N GLN A 84 3.74 19.49 8.33
CA GLN A 84 4.10 18.82 9.60
C GLN A 84 3.35 17.48 9.80
N PHE A 85 2.71 17.25 10.93
CA PHE A 85 1.90 16.04 11.20
C PHE A 85 0.44 16.15 10.72
N LYS A 86 0.09 17.03 9.80
CA LYS A 86 -1.28 17.17 9.23
C LYS A 86 -1.85 15.84 8.73
N TYR A 87 -1.01 14.98 8.15
CA TYR A 87 -1.41 13.65 7.70
C TYR A 87 -2.00 12.79 8.83
N PHE A 88 -1.63 13.03 10.09
CA PHE A 88 -2.19 12.30 11.23
C PHE A 88 -3.68 12.56 11.45
N GLN A 89 -4.17 13.77 11.13
CA GLN A 89 -5.61 14.06 11.14
C GLN A 89 -6.36 13.17 10.13
N PHE A 90 -5.78 12.99 8.93
CA PHE A 90 -6.34 12.08 7.93
C PHE A 90 -6.40 10.64 8.45
N VAL A 91 -5.37 10.16 9.14
CA VAL A 91 -5.33 8.82 9.75
C VAL A 91 -6.43 8.66 10.81
N LEU A 92 -6.64 9.67 11.66
CA LEU A 92 -7.73 9.66 12.66
C LEU A 92 -9.11 9.62 11.98
N GLY A 93 -9.32 10.42 10.93
CA GLY A 93 -10.54 10.39 10.13
C GLY A 93 -10.81 9.02 9.52
N ASN A 94 -9.77 8.38 8.97
CA ASN A 94 -9.87 7.01 8.45
C ASN A 94 -10.24 5.99 9.55
N ALA A 95 -9.66 6.12 10.75
CA ALA A 95 -9.99 5.22 11.86
C ALA A 95 -11.48 5.30 12.23
N ILE A 96 -12.03 6.52 12.31
CA ILE A 96 -13.47 6.73 12.53
C ILE A 96 -14.29 6.13 11.37
N GLY A 97 -13.85 6.35 10.13
CA GLY A 97 -14.48 5.77 8.94
C GLY A 97 -14.53 4.24 8.99
N PHE A 98 -13.46 3.57 9.40
CA PHE A 98 -13.45 2.11 9.57
C PHE A 98 -14.42 1.63 10.64
N ILE A 99 -14.60 2.37 11.72
CA ILE A 99 -15.60 2.03 12.76
C ILE A 99 -17.02 2.12 12.19
N ILE A 100 -17.32 3.15 11.39
CA ILE A 100 -18.62 3.30 10.71
C ILE A 100 -18.83 2.15 9.72
N ILE A 101 -17.83 1.84 8.91
CA ILE A 101 -17.89 0.72 7.97
C ILE A 101 -18.18 -0.60 8.70
N ALA A 102 -17.47 -0.86 9.79
CA ALA A 102 -17.62 -2.09 10.56
C ALA A 102 -19.01 -2.23 11.21
N LYS A 103 -19.59 -1.12 11.69
CA LYS A 103 -20.88 -1.15 12.41
C LYS A 103 -22.10 -0.99 11.50
N VAL A 104 -21.96 -0.33 10.37
CA VAL A 104 -23.09 0.01 9.47
C VAL A 104 -23.01 -0.76 8.16
N LEU A 105 -21.90 -0.61 7.42
CA LEU A 105 -21.79 -1.18 6.08
C LEU A 105 -21.67 -2.71 6.11
N LEU A 106 -20.79 -3.26 6.92
CA LEU A 106 -20.58 -4.70 7.00
C LEU A 106 -21.86 -5.47 7.36
N PRO A 107 -22.63 -5.11 8.40
CA PRO A 107 -23.91 -5.75 8.68
C PRO A 107 -24.90 -5.66 7.52
N LEU A 108 -24.93 -4.52 6.81
CA LEU A 108 -25.77 -4.34 5.64
C LEU A 108 -25.41 -5.33 4.52
N TYR A 109 -24.11 -5.47 4.22
CA TYR A 109 -23.62 -6.43 3.22
C TYR A 109 -24.01 -7.87 3.54
N TYR A 110 -23.89 -8.27 4.82
CA TYR A 110 -24.27 -9.62 5.24
C TYR A 110 -25.77 -9.85 5.17
N ARG A 111 -26.58 -8.89 5.64
CA ARG A 111 -28.05 -9.02 5.63
C ARG A 111 -28.63 -9.11 4.23
N MET A 112 -28.08 -8.34 3.28
CA MET A 112 -28.56 -8.29 1.89
C MET A 112 -27.82 -9.27 0.98
N ASN A 113 -26.88 -10.04 1.52
CA ASN A 113 -26.02 -10.97 0.76
C ASN A 113 -25.35 -10.30 -0.47
N LEU A 114 -24.91 -9.06 -0.30
CA LEU A 114 -24.32 -8.26 -1.37
C LEU A 114 -22.88 -8.69 -1.65
N THR A 115 -22.51 -8.67 -2.92
CA THR A 115 -21.11 -8.82 -3.36
C THR A 115 -20.41 -7.47 -3.49
N SER A 116 -21.18 -6.40 -3.68
CA SER A 116 -20.65 -5.03 -3.79
C SER A 116 -21.71 -4.01 -3.39
N ILE A 117 -21.27 -2.79 -3.03
CA ILE A 117 -22.18 -1.68 -2.73
C ILE A 117 -23.04 -1.29 -3.96
N TYR A 118 -22.55 -1.56 -5.15
CA TYR A 118 -23.27 -1.22 -6.38
C TYR A 118 -24.56 -2.03 -6.51
N GLY A 119 -24.60 -3.27 -6.08
CA GLY A 119 -25.84 -4.06 -6.00
C GLY A 119 -26.88 -3.46 -5.05
N TYR A 120 -26.44 -2.82 -3.96
CA TYR A 120 -27.35 -2.06 -3.10
C TYR A 120 -27.92 -0.83 -3.80
N ILE A 121 -27.06 -0.08 -4.51
CA ILE A 121 -27.47 1.10 -5.28
C ILE A 121 -28.49 0.70 -6.35
N GLU A 122 -28.25 -0.41 -7.04
CA GLU A 122 -29.20 -0.93 -8.04
C GLU A 122 -30.58 -1.23 -7.46
N GLN A 123 -30.62 -1.93 -6.33
CA GLN A 123 -31.88 -2.30 -5.68
C GLN A 123 -32.66 -1.11 -5.10
N ARG A 124 -31.96 -0.06 -4.67
CA ARG A 124 -32.58 1.10 -4.01
C ARG A 124 -32.84 2.29 -4.93
N LEU A 125 -31.92 2.54 -5.87
CA LEU A 125 -31.90 3.74 -6.71
C LEU A 125 -32.04 3.41 -8.22
N GLY A 126 -32.11 2.14 -8.57
CA GLY A 126 -32.29 1.66 -9.93
C GLY A 126 -31.00 1.57 -10.75
N ILE A 127 -31.18 0.99 -11.97
CA ILE A 127 -30.07 0.61 -12.85
C ILE A 127 -29.23 1.80 -13.37
N VAL A 128 -29.84 2.98 -13.53
CA VAL A 128 -29.14 4.18 -14.01
C VAL A 128 -28.12 4.62 -12.96
N SER A 129 -28.54 4.73 -11.70
CA SER A 129 -27.69 5.09 -10.58
C SER A 129 -26.55 4.08 -10.37
N TYR A 130 -26.86 2.77 -10.50
CA TYR A 130 -25.86 1.70 -10.49
C TYR A 130 -24.79 1.92 -11.55
N LYS A 131 -25.18 2.09 -12.83
CA LYS A 131 -24.23 2.25 -13.94
C LYS A 131 -23.38 3.50 -13.78
N THR A 132 -23.98 4.61 -13.37
CA THR A 132 -23.27 5.88 -13.15
C THR A 132 -22.23 5.73 -12.03
N ALA A 133 -22.62 5.19 -10.87
CA ALA A 133 -21.73 4.99 -9.75
C ALA A 133 -20.58 4.01 -10.09
N ALA A 134 -20.89 2.91 -10.79
CA ALA A 134 -19.88 1.95 -11.23
C ALA A 134 -18.89 2.55 -12.24
N SER A 135 -19.37 3.36 -13.19
CA SER A 135 -18.53 4.03 -14.18
C SER A 135 -17.58 5.04 -13.51
N ILE A 136 -18.09 5.88 -12.63
CA ILE A 136 -17.27 6.85 -11.86
C ILE A 136 -16.20 6.11 -11.03
N PHE A 137 -16.58 5.01 -10.38
CA PHE A 137 -15.64 4.19 -9.63
C PHE A 137 -14.53 3.63 -10.52
N LEU A 138 -14.86 3.04 -11.65
CA LEU A 138 -13.88 2.47 -12.57
C LEU A 138 -12.89 3.53 -13.06
N ILE A 139 -13.38 4.69 -13.49
CA ILE A 139 -12.54 5.80 -13.93
C ILE A 139 -11.62 6.25 -12.78
N SER A 140 -12.17 6.51 -11.59
CA SER A 140 -11.42 6.94 -10.42
C SER A 140 -10.34 5.94 -10.03
N ARG A 141 -10.66 4.63 -10.02
CA ARG A 141 -9.70 3.58 -9.66
C ARG A 141 -8.62 3.39 -10.73
N THR A 142 -8.97 3.51 -12.00
CA THR A 142 -8.00 3.44 -13.09
C THR A 142 -6.99 4.58 -13.00
N ILE A 143 -7.46 5.81 -12.82
CA ILE A 143 -6.57 6.97 -12.64
C ILE A 143 -5.70 6.80 -11.39
N GLY A 144 -6.30 6.45 -10.25
CA GLY A 144 -5.56 6.28 -8.99
C GLY A 144 -4.51 5.17 -9.05
N SER A 145 -4.79 4.05 -9.74
CA SER A 145 -3.81 2.97 -9.94
C SER A 145 -2.71 3.36 -10.93
N ALA A 146 -3.04 4.12 -11.97
CA ALA A 146 -2.05 4.63 -12.91
C ALA A 146 -1.03 5.56 -12.23
N PHE A 147 -1.48 6.48 -11.36
CA PHE A 147 -0.58 7.32 -10.57
C PHE A 147 0.34 6.52 -9.64
N ARG A 148 -0.20 5.51 -8.95
CA ARG A 148 0.61 4.65 -8.08
C ARG A 148 1.65 3.85 -8.88
N LEU A 149 1.25 3.29 -10.01
CA LEU A 149 2.17 2.58 -10.90
C LEU A 149 3.27 3.51 -11.42
N TYR A 150 2.91 4.72 -11.84
CA TYR A 150 3.86 5.72 -12.31
C TYR A 150 4.94 6.02 -11.28
N LEU A 151 4.56 6.23 -10.02
CA LEU A 151 5.52 6.49 -8.93
C LEU A 151 6.46 5.31 -8.69
N VAL A 152 5.96 4.08 -8.73
CA VAL A 152 6.80 2.88 -8.60
C VAL A 152 7.75 2.74 -9.79
N VAL A 153 7.23 2.93 -11.01
CA VAL A 153 8.01 2.80 -12.23
C VAL A 153 9.11 3.86 -12.33
N ILE A 154 8.85 5.10 -11.89
CA ILE A 154 9.86 6.17 -11.89
C ILE A 154 11.05 5.83 -10.96
N VAL A 155 10.76 5.22 -9.81
CA VAL A 155 11.80 4.75 -8.88
C VAL A 155 12.60 3.61 -9.51
N LEU A 156 11.93 2.61 -10.10
CA LEU A 156 12.59 1.50 -10.80
C LEU A 156 13.44 2.01 -11.97
N GLN A 157 12.90 2.95 -12.77
CA GLN A 157 13.61 3.55 -13.87
C GLN A 157 14.90 4.22 -13.38
N ARG A 158 14.78 5.13 -12.41
CA ARG A 158 15.89 5.93 -11.91
C ARG A 158 17.02 5.12 -11.28
N TYR A 159 16.68 4.10 -10.48
CA TYR A 159 17.66 3.36 -9.69
C TYR A 159 18.16 2.07 -10.35
N VAL A 160 17.44 1.56 -11.36
CA VAL A 160 17.77 0.27 -12.00
C VAL A 160 17.91 0.43 -13.51
N PHE A 161 16.84 0.84 -14.19
CA PHE A 161 16.75 0.70 -15.64
C PHE A 161 17.48 1.80 -16.44
N ASP A 162 17.66 2.99 -15.87
CA ASP A 162 18.47 4.04 -16.50
C ASP A 162 19.93 3.60 -16.66
N PHE A 163 20.46 2.82 -15.71
CA PHE A 163 21.79 2.24 -15.82
C PHE A 163 21.93 1.32 -17.05
N TYR A 164 20.88 0.59 -17.37
CA TYR A 164 20.82 -0.31 -18.54
C TYR A 164 20.30 0.38 -19.80
N LYS A 165 20.06 1.70 -19.78
CA LYS A 165 19.51 2.50 -20.90
C LYS A 165 18.17 1.96 -21.42
N ILE A 166 17.36 1.38 -20.57
CA ILE A 166 16.03 0.86 -20.92
C ILE A 166 15.04 2.03 -20.98
N PRO A 167 14.25 2.17 -22.07
CA PRO A 167 13.28 3.27 -22.17
C PRO A 167 12.12 3.10 -21.17
N PHE A 168 11.61 4.21 -20.64
CA PHE A 168 10.55 4.25 -19.64
C PHE A 168 9.30 3.42 -20.01
N ALA A 169 8.89 3.47 -21.27
CA ALA A 169 7.74 2.70 -21.75
C ALA A 169 7.93 1.18 -21.54
N LEU A 170 9.14 0.68 -21.75
CA LEU A 170 9.46 -0.74 -21.55
C LEU A 170 9.45 -1.10 -20.06
N THR A 171 9.92 -0.23 -19.18
CA THR A 171 9.83 -0.40 -17.74
C THR A 171 8.38 -0.49 -17.26
N VAL A 172 7.48 0.35 -17.80
CA VAL A 172 6.03 0.27 -17.54
C VAL A 172 5.47 -1.07 -17.98
N LEU A 173 5.77 -1.49 -19.22
CA LEU A 173 5.28 -2.76 -19.77
C LEU A 173 5.77 -3.97 -18.97
N ILE A 174 7.04 -4.02 -18.60
CA ILE A 174 7.61 -5.09 -17.77
C ILE A 174 6.90 -5.13 -16.41
N SER A 175 6.72 -3.98 -15.76
CA SER A 175 6.07 -3.89 -14.47
C SER A 175 4.62 -4.39 -14.53
N LEU A 176 3.86 -3.96 -15.55
CA LEU A 176 2.48 -4.41 -15.78
C LEU A 176 2.42 -5.91 -16.07
N ALA A 177 3.32 -6.43 -16.91
CA ALA A 177 3.38 -7.84 -17.25
C ALA A 177 3.66 -8.71 -16.02
N LEU A 178 4.58 -8.28 -15.15
CA LEU A 178 4.89 -8.99 -13.90
C LEU A 178 3.70 -9.00 -12.95
N ILE A 179 3.02 -7.85 -12.75
CA ILE A 179 1.84 -7.75 -11.90
C ILE A 179 0.72 -8.65 -12.45
N PHE A 180 0.45 -8.57 -13.74
CA PHE A 180 -0.57 -9.39 -14.39
C PHE A 180 -0.26 -10.88 -14.27
N ALA A 181 0.98 -11.28 -14.49
CA ALA A 181 1.38 -12.69 -14.50
C ALA A 181 1.16 -13.39 -13.15
N TYR A 182 1.48 -12.75 -12.02
CA TYR A 182 1.25 -13.40 -10.72
C TYR A 182 -0.21 -13.30 -10.24
N THR A 183 -0.95 -12.28 -10.72
CA THR A 183 -2.35 -12.06 -10.29
C THR A 183 -3.33 -12.91 -11.10
N TYR A 184 -3.04 -13.15 -12.39
CA TYR A 184 -3.94 -13.79 -13.34
C TYR A 184 -4.46 -15.18 -12.90
N ARG A 185 -3.59 -16.00 -12.29
CA ARG A 185 -3.97 -17.36 -11.87
C ARG A 185 -4.47 -17.47 -10.43
N GLY A 186 -4.11 -16.53 -9.57
CA GLY A 186 -4.30 -16.68 -8.13
C GLY A 186 -5.61 -16.10 -7.59
N GLY A 187 -6.25 -15.19 -8.30
CA GLY A 187 -7.46 -14.53 -7.87
C GLY A 187 -7.34 -13.81 -6.52
N LEU A 188 -8.48 -13.54 -5.88
CA LEU A 188 -8.58 -12.79 -4.63
C LEU A 188 -7.80 -13.44 -3.47
N LYS A 189 -7.77 -14.77 -3.40
CA LYS A 189 -7.08 -15.49 -2.34
C LYS A 189 -5.56 -15.27 -2.36
N THR A 190 -4.97 -15.25 -3.55
CA THR A 190 -3.54 -14.93 -3.71
C THR A 190 -3.26 -13.49 -3.29
N ILE A 191 -4.12 -12.55 -3.71
CA ILE A 191 -3.97 -11.13 -3.34
C ILE A 191 -3.97 -10.98 -1.81
N ILE A 192 -4.91 -11.60 -1.09
CA ILE A 192 -4.96 -11.54 0.38
C ILE A 192 -3.66 -12.02 1.02
N ILE A 193 -3.07 -13.11 0.53
CA ILE A 193 -1.84 -13.67 1.09
C ILE A 193 -0.63 -12.80 0.73
N THR A 194 -0.55 -12.33 -0.51
CA THR A 194 0.55 -11.46 -0.95
C THR A 194 0.51 -10.10 -0.26
N ASP A 195 -0.68 -9.52 -0.07
CA ASP A 195 -0.87 -8.28 0.67
C ASP A 195 -0.50 -8.44 2.15
N THR A 196 -0.82 -9.58 2.75
CA THR A 196 -0.40 -9.90 4.12
C THR A 196 1.14 -9.94 4.24
N LEU A 197 1.80 -10.58 3.29
CA LEU A 197 3.27 -10.65 3.25
C LEU A 197 3.88 -9.26 3.03
N GLN A 198 3.34 -8.50 2.09
CA GLN A 198 3.76 -7.14 1.81
C GLN A 198 3.62 -6.24 3.04
N THR A 199 2.49 -6.32 3.74
CA THR A 199 2.24 -5.56 4.97
C THR A 199 3.24 -5.90 6.05
N PHE A 200 3.57 -7.18 6.21
CA PHE A 200 4.59 -7.63 7.17
C PHE A 200 5.95 -6.99 6.88
N PHE A 201 6.41 -7.04 5.63
CA PHE A 201 7.68 -6.43 5.25
C PHE A 201 7.66 -4.90 5.38
N LEU A 202 6.55 -4.26 5.02
CA LEU A 202 6.41 -2.81 5.13
C LEU A 202 6.48 -2.36 6.60
N VAL A 203 5.71 -2.98 7.48
CA VAL A 203 5.70 -2.66 8.92
C VAL A 203 7.07 -2.94 9.53
N SER A 204 7.69 -4.08 9.19
CA SER A 204 9.05 -4.40 9.65
C SER A 204 10.06 -3.36 9.18
N SER A 205 9.95 -2.89 7.94
CA SER A 205 10.80 -1.83 7.38
C SER A 205 10.67 -0.52 8.15
N VAL A 206 9.45 -0.12 8.55
CA VAL A 206 9.22 1.07 9.39
C VAL A 206 9.96 0.94 10.71
N PHE A 207 9.78 -0.18 11.43
CA PHE A 207 10.45 -0.41 12.72
C PHE A 207 11.97 -0.41 12.59
N LEU A 208 12.49 -1.11 11.58
CA LEU A 208 13.94 -1.15 11.34
C LEU A 208 14.51 0.24 11.03
N THR A 209 13.78 1.04 10.25
CA THR A 209 14.19 2.41 9.92
C THR A 209 14.25 3.29 11.18
N ILE A 210 13.22 3.21 12.04
CA ILE A 210 13.20 3.96 13.31
C ILE A 210 14.39 3.55 14.19
N ILE A 211 14.62 2.24 14.37
CA ILE A 211 15.74 1.73 15.17
C ILE A 211 17.08 2.21 14.60
N PHE A 212 17.24 2.16 13.28
CA PHE A 212 18.46 2.60 12.62
C PHE A 212 18.69 4.10 12.79
N ILE A 213 17.64 4.93 12.65
CA ILE A 213 17.73 6.39 12.86
C ILE A 213 18.11 6.68 14.32
N CYS A 214 17.42 6.07 15.29
CA CYS A 214 17.73 6.26 16.71
C CYS A 214 19.19 5.89 17.02
N LYS A 215 19.66 4.77 16.47
CA LYS A 215 21.04 4.32 16.64
C LYS A 215 22.05 5.23 15.96
N SER A 216 21.74 5.78 14.79
CA SER A 216 22.62 6.71 14.06
C SER A 216 22.74 8.08 14.72
N LEU A 217 21.73 8.47 15.52
CA LEU A 217 21.71 9.72 16.27
C LEU A 217 22.13 9.54 17.74
N ASP A 218 22.53 8.32 18.15
CA ASP A 218 22.80 7.96 19.54
C ASP A 218 21.63 8.31 20.49
N PHE A 219 20.39 8.21 20.00
CA PHE A 219 19.19 8.47 20.77
C PHE A 219 18.61 7.18 21.36
N ASN A 220 18.23 7.26 22.64
CA ASN A 220 17.31 6.28 23.19
C ASN A 220 15.88 6.57 22.69
N SER A 221 14.99 5.56 22.69
CA SER A 221 13.60 5.71 22.22
C SER A 221 12.86 6.88 22.87
N PHE A 222 13.12 7.17 24.13
CA PHE A 222 12.54 8.30 24.84
C PHE A 222 13.09 9.64 24.34
N GLN A 223 14.39 9.73 24.13
CA GLN A 223 15.05 10.93 23.60
C GLN A 223 14.61 11.24 22.17
N ALA A 224 14.39 10.21 21.34
CA ALA A 224 13.85 10.38 20.00
C ALA A 224 12.42 10.98 20.02
N PHE A 225 11.58 10.51 20.96
CA PHE A 225 10.24 11.05 21.15
C PHE A 225 10.26 12.50 21.64
N GLU A 226 11.12 12.83 22.60
CA GLU A 226 11.31 14.20 23.08
C GLU A 226 11.83 15.14 21.97
N ALA A 227 12.78 14.67 21.17
CA ALA A 227 13.32 15.45 20.06
C ALA A 227 12.21 15.80 19.04
N VAL A 228 11.32 14.86 18.73
CA VAL A 228 10.17 15.13 17.86
C VAL A 228 9.19 16.09 18.54
N LYS A 229 8.85 15.85 19.80
CA LYS A 229 7.91 16.69 20.57
C LYS A 229 8.37 18.15 20.67
N ASN A 230 9.66 18.38 20.87
CA ASN A 230 10.25 19.70 21.02
C ASN A 230 10.66 20.33 19.68
N SER A 231 10.43 19.66 18.57
CA SER A 231 10.72 20.18 17.23
C SER A 231 9.64 21.16 16.78
N ASN A 232 10.02 22.09 15.90
CA ASN A 232 9.06 23.02 15.25
C ASN A 232 8.12 22.28 14.27
N TYR A 233 8.25 20.98 14.11
CA TYR A 233 7.46 20.15 13.20
C TYR A 233 6.46 19.24 13.92
N SER A 234 6.16 19.52 15.21
CA SER A 234 5.32 18.65 16.05
C SER A 234 3.82 18.98 16.02
N LYS A 235 3.39 19.99 15.26
CA LYS A 235 1.97 20.38 15.18
C LYS A 235 1.16 19.29 14.47
N ILE A 236 0.11 18.79 15.16
CA ILE A 236 -0.75 17.69 14.68
C ILE A 236 -2.06 18.22 14.11
N PHE A 237 -2.66 19.22 14.77
CA PHE A 237 -3.98 19.72 14.43
C PHE A 237 -3.91 21.09 13.75
N PHE A 238 -4.56 21.16 12.59
CA PHE A 238 -4.66 22.35 11.74
C PHE A 238 -6.13 22.60 11.48
N PHE A 239 -6.74 23.48 12.27
CA PHE A 239 -8.16 23.84 12.16
C PHE A 239 -8.36 25.25 11.64
N ASP A 240 -7.28 25.98 11.40
CA ASP A 240 -7.29 27.40 11.04
C ASP A 240 -7.02 27.63 9.53
N ASP A 241 -7.00 26.57 8.73
CA ASP A 241 -6.75 26.61 7.28
C ASP A 241 -8.07 26.51 6.48
#